data_9db0e12136048010c2889feeacb486e4
#
_entry.id   9db0e12136048010c2889feeacb486e4
#
_cell.length_a   1.000
_cell.length_b   1.000
_cell.length_c   1.000
_cell.angle_alpha   90.00
_cell.angle_beta   90.00
_cell.angle_gamma   90.00
#
_symmetry.space_group_name_H-M   'P 1'
#
loop_
_entity.id
_entity.type
_entity.pdbx_description
1 polymer ?
#
loop_
_entity_poly.entity_id
_entity_poly.type
_entity_poly.pdbx_seq_one_letter_code
_entity_poly.pdbx_strand_id
1 'polypeptide(L)'
;FQRLVELTKPELHDPIQAELIEAELLELMSDRRLSQLNGGELSHRAGLMKDLIAWGQGNPTKVISLEDLTTTIFASRSSIVHSCRASFGMGPMTLLKQIRLGQVQAVLLNPQRQASMGFITVQAVATHFGFSSRNHFARDYRQLFGEAPSETLQRSATPGIRSHPVSVAHRPQMAMARR
;
A
#
# COMPACT_ATOMS: atom_id res chain seq x y z
N PHE A 1 6.20 -2.50 5.45
CA PHE A 1 4.85 -1.96 5.18
C PHE A 1 4.90 -0.70 4.30
N GLN A 2 5.74 0.30 4.61
CA GLN A 2 5.96 1.48 3.75
C GLN A 2 6.41 1.11 2.33
N ARG A 3 7.25 0.08 2.17
CA ARG A 3 7.64 -0.47 0.87
C ARG A 3 6.45 -0.99 0.06
N LEU A 4 5.46 -1.64 0.70
CA LEU A 4 4.26 -2.10 0.00
C LEU A 4 3.45 -0.93 -0.58
N VAL A 5 3.36 0.17 0.16
CA VAL A 5 2.69 1.40 -0.29
C VAL A 5 3.42 2.03 -1.48
N GLU A 6 4.74 1.98 -1.51
CA GLU A 6 5.54 2.43 -2.64
C GLU A 6 5.28 1.58 -3.90
N LEU A 7 5.19 0.24 -3.75
CA LEU A 7 4.89 -0.70 -4.83
C LEU A 7 3.46 -0.54 -5.40
N THR A 8 2.55 0.10 -4.66
CA THR A 8 1.17 0.32 -5.11
C THR A 8 0.94 1.66 -5.80
N LYS A 9 1.99 2.44 -6.07
CA LYS A 9 1.88 3.70 -6.81
C LYS A 9 1.49 3.45 -8.27
N PRO A 10 0.51 4.17 -8.81
CA PRO A 10 -0.04 3.92 -10.16
C PRO A 10 0.87 4.30 -11.33
N GLU A 11 2.09 4.75 -11.09
CA GLU A 11 3.08 5.03 -12.14
C GLU A 11 3.75 3.76 -12.70
N LEU A 12 3.41 2.59 -12.15
CA LEU A 12 4.01 1.31 -12.46
C LEU A 12 3.26 0.56 -13.58
N HIS A 13 3.04 1.18 -14.72
CA HIS A 13 2.51 0.49 -15.92
C HIS A 13 3.62 0.07 -16.92
N ASP A 14 4.88 0.23 -16.54
CA ASP A 14 6.03 -0.19 -17.36
C ASP A 14 6.35 -1.68 -17.07
N PRO A 15 6.49 -2.54 -18.11
CA PRO A 15 6.83 -3.95 -17.94
C PRO A 15 8.15 -4.18 -17.17
N ILE A 16 9.11 -3.26 -17.26
CA ILE A 16 10.36 -3.31 -16.49
C ILE A 16 10.10 -3.14 -14.99
N GLN A 17 9.10 -2.35 -14.62
CA GLN A 17 8.70 -2.16 -13.23
C GLN A 17 7.91 -3.36 -12.68
N ALA A 18 7.20 -4.10 -13.52
CA ALA A 18 6.54 -5.34 -13.12
C ALA A 18 7.56 -6.41 -12.69
N GLU A 19 8.68 -6.54 -13.41
CA GLU A 19 9.78 -7.44 -13.02
C GLU A 19 10.46 -6.99 -11.73
N LEU A 20 10.61 -5.69 -11.51
CA LEU A 20 11.19 -5.14 -10.28
C LEU A 20 10.28 -5.42 -9.07
N ILE A 21 8.97 -5.27 -9.23
CA ILE A 21 7.97 -5.61 -8.20
C ILE A 21 8.02 -7.10 -7.90
N GLU A 22 8.14 -7.94 -8.90
CA GLU A 22 8.23 -9.40 -8.72
C GLU A 22 9.50 -9.78 -7.95
N ALA A 23 10.65 -9.18 -8.30
CA ALA A 23 11.90 -9.39 -7.59
C ALA A 23 11.85 -8.88 -6.14
N GLU A 24 11.27 -7.70 -5.90
CA GLU A 24 11.13 -7.12 -4.55
C GLU A 24 10.08 -7.85 -3.70
N LEU A 25 9.00 -8.35 -4.32
CA LEU A 25 8.05 -9.27 -3.66
C LEU A 25 8.71 -10.59 -3.28
N LEU A 26 9.52 -11.16 -4.16
CA LEU A 26 10.29 -12.39 -3.88
C LEU A 26 11.30 -12.16 -2.75
N GLU A 27 11.97 -11.03 -2.72
CA GLU A 27 12.90 -10.66 -1.65
C GLU A 27 12.18 -10.47 -0.30
N LEU A 28 11.05 -9.74 -0.28
CA LEU A 28 10.19 -9.58 0.90
C LEU A 28 9.61 -10.90 1.41
N MET A 29 9.36 -11.84 0.51
CA MET A 29 8.90 -13.18 0.83
C MET A 29 10.03 -14.08 1.33
N SER A 30 11.26 -13.89 0.85
CA SER A 30 12.46 -14.63 1.28
C SER A 30 12.86 -14.34 2.72
N ASP A 31 12.68 -13.11 3.17
CA ASP A 31 13.11 -12.66 4.51
C ASP A 31 12.21 -13.16 5.66
N ARG A 32 11.08 -13.81 5.35
CA ARG A 32 10.11 -14.30 6.33
C ARG A 32 9.83 -15.80 6.23
N ARG A 33 10.68 -16.66 6.84
CA ARG A 33 10.41 -18.09 7.11
C ARG A 33 10.26 -19.00 5.88
N LEU A 34 11.06 -18.82 4.83
CA LEU A 34 10.94 -19.58 3.59
C LEU A 34 11.76 -20.87 3.53
N SER A 35 12.46 -21.23 4.61
CA SER A 35 13.27 -22.45 4.65
C SER A 35 12.47 -23.77 4.56
N GLN A 36 11.15 -23.71 4.49
CA GLN A 36 10.28 -24.89 4.53
C GLN A 36 9.40 -25.08 3.28
N LEU A 37 9.45 -24.17 2.28
CA LEU A 37 8.64 -24.31 1.06
C LEU A 37 9.52 -24.76 -0.12
N ASN A 38 9.02 -25.72 -0.88
CA ASN A 38 9.64 -26.09 -2.16
C ASN A 38 9.45 -24.94 -3.17
N GLY A 39 10.41 -24.79 -4.09
CA GLY A 39 10.43 -23.67 -5.05
C GLY A 39 9.15 -23.50 -5.87
N GLY A 40 8.39 -24.58 -6.12
CA GLY A 40 7.10 -24.52 -6.82
C GLY A 40 5.99 -23.83 -6.02
N GLU A 41 5.93 -24.04 -4.71
CA GLU A 41 4.93 -23.38 -3.84
C GLU A 41 5.21 -21.88 -3.69
N LEU A 42 6.49 -21.50 -3.65
CA LEU A 42 6.92 -20.11 -3.62
C LEU A 42 6.53 -19.39 -4.91
N SER A 43 6.79 -19.99 -6.06
CA SER A 43 6.44 -19.42 -7.37
C SER A 43 4.94 -19.26 -7.52
N HIS A 44 4.15 -20.27 -7.10
CA HIS A 44 2.69 -20.19 -7.13
C HIS A 44 2.15 -19.09 -6.20
N ARG A 45 2.69 -18.97 -4.99
CA ARG A 45 2.31 -17.93 -4.04
C ARG A 45 2.64 -16.53 -4.56
N ALA A 46 3.83 -16.34 -5.13
CA ALA A 46 4.25 -15.08 -5.71
C ALA A 46 3.34 -14.67 -6.89
N GLY A 47 3.03 -15.62 -7.79
CA GLY A 47 2.09 -15.39 -8.89
C GLY A 47 0.72 -14.95 -8.38
N LEU A 48 0.16 -15.67 -7.40
CA LEU A 48 -1.13 -15.33 -6.81
C LEU A 48 -1.14 -13.94 -6.16
N MET A 49 -0.06 -13.55 -5.48
CA MET A 49 0.04 -12.21 -4.87
C MET A 49 0.20 -11.12 -5.93
N LYS A 50 0.94 -11.37 -7.00
CA LYS A 50 1.05 -10.49 -8.16
C LYS A 50 -0.32 -10.23 -8.80
N ASP A 51 -1.09 -11.29 -9.05
CA ASP A 51 -2.44 -11.18 -9.63
C ASP A 51 -3.39 -10.38 -8.73
N LEU A 52 -3.35 -10.63 -7.42
CA LEU A 52 -4.16 -9.91 -6.45
C LEU A 52 -3.82 -8.41 -6.39
N ILE A 53 -2.53 -8.07 -6.38
CA ILE A 53 -2.06 -6.68 -6.38
C ILE A 53 -2.42 -6.00 -7.69
N ALA A 54 -2.16 -6.64 -8.84
CA ALA A 54 -2.49 -6.13 -10.16
C ALA A 54 -3.99 -5.87 -10.30
N TRP A 55 -4.81 -6.80 -9.80
CA TRP A 55 -6.26 -6.61 -9.76
C TRP A 55 -6.65 -5.39 -8.92
N GLY A 56 -6.11 -5.25 -7.73
CA GLY A 56 -6.37 -4.10 -6.83
C GLY A 56 -5.96 -2.77 -7.46
N GLN A 57 -4.85 -2.73 -8.18
CA GLN A 57 -4.37 -1.54 -8.89
C GLN A 57 -5.26 -1.20 -10.09
N GLY A 58 -5.63 -2.19 -10.89
CA GLY A 58 -6.46 -2.00 -12.09
C GLY A 58 -7.93 -1.74 -11.82
N ASN A 59 -8.42 -2.00 -10.59
CA ASN A 59 -9.83 -1.84 -10.21
C ASN A 59 -10.01 -0.92 -8.98
N PRO A 60 -9.56 0.33 -9.04
CA PRO A 60 -9.48 1.23 -7.89
C PRO A 60 -10.84 1.55 -7.26
N THR A 61 -11.91 1.58 -8.06
CA THR A 61 -13.27 1.93 -7.61
C THR A 61 -14.12 0.73 -7.24
N LYS A 62 -13.70 -0.47 -7.66
CA LYS A 62 -14.52 -1.67 -7.53
C LYS A 62 -14.39 -2.28 -6.13
N VAL A 63 -15.50 -2.30 -5.41
CA VAL A 63 -15.61 -3.06 -4.16
C VAL A 63 -15.98 -4.49 -4.51
N ILE A 64 -15.19 -5.44 -4.05
CA ILE A 64 -15.36 -6.87 -4.35
C ILE A 64 -15.48 -7.65 -3.04
N SER A 65 -16.28 -8.72 -3.06
CA SER A 65 -16.28 -9.71 -1.98
C SER A 65 -15.10 -10.68 -2.12
N LEU A 66 -14.80 -11.41 -1.05
CA LEU A 66 -13.77 -12.45 -1.13
C LEU A 66 -14.18 -13.58 -2.10
N GLU A 67 -15.46 -13.85 -2.22
CA GLU A 67 -16.01 -14.87 -3.11
C GLU A 67 -15.86 -14.47 -4.59
N ASP A 68 -16.23 -13.23 -4.93
CA ASP A 68 -16.00 -12.70 -6.28
C ASP A 68 -14.50 -12.65 -6.63
N LEU A 69 -13.65 -12.36 -5.63
CA LEU A 69 -12.21 -12.36 -5.81
C LEU A 69 -11.68 -13.75 -6.18
N THR A 70 -12.20 -14.84 -5.57
CA THR A 70 -11.80 -16.21 -5.93
C THR A 70 -12.07 -16.55 -7.38
N THR A 71 -13.19 -16.11 -7.90
CA THR A 71 -13.57 -16.29 -9.30
C THR A 71 -12.70 -15.43 -10.23
N THR A 72 -12.40 -14.21 -9.81
CA THR A 72 -11.64 -13.24 -10.61
C THR A 72 -10.19 -13.64 -10.81
N ILE A 73 -9.53 -14.14 -9.76
CA ILE A 73 -8.12 -14.53 -9.81
C ILE A 73 -7.91 -16.05 -9.92
N PHE A 74 -8.98 -16.81 -10.18
CA PHE A 74 -8.96 -18.27 -10.38
C PHE A 74 -8.23 -19.04 -9.28
N ALA A 75 -8.43 -18.65 -8.01
CA ALA A 75 -7.79 -19.27 -6.87
C ALA A 75 -8.77 -19.57 -5.73
N SER A 76 -8.50 -20.62 -4.96
CA SER A 76 -9.36 -20.96 -3.83
C SER A 76 -9.27 -19.89 -2.72
N ARG A 77 -10.38 -19.73 -1.98
CA ARG A 77 -10.44 -18.84 -0.81
C ARG A 77 -9.29 -19.10 0.17
N SER A 78 -9.03 -20.38 0.46
CA SER A 78 -7.97 -20.79 1.38
C SER A 78 -6.59 -20.38 0.87
N SER A 79 -6.30 -20.60 -0.43
CA SER A 79 -5.04 -20.22 -1.05
C SER A 79 -4.80 -18.71 -0.97
N ILE A 80 -5.82 -17.90 -1.32
CA ILE A 80 -5.73 -16.44 -1.26
C ILE A 80 -5.46 -15.97 0.18
N VAL A 81 -6.27 -16.42 1.15
CA VAL A 81 -6.12 -16.00 2.54
C VAL A 81 -4.79 -16.44 3.13
N HIS A 82 -4.38 -17.70 2.88
CA HIS A 82 -3.11 -18.23 3.38
C HIS A 82 -1.93 -17.47 2.78
N SER A 83 -1.90 -17.29 1.46
CA SER A 83 -0.83 -16.57 0.77
C SER A 83 -0.71 -15.11 1.22
N CYS A 84 -1.84 -14.37 1.37
CA CYS A 84 -1.83 -13.01 1.89
C CYS A 84 -1.28 -12.94 3.32
N ARG A 85 -1.71 -13.84 4.19
CA ARG A 85 -1.23 -13.87 5.58
C ARG A 85 0.25 -14.22 5.67
N ALA A 86 0.69 -15.18 4.87
CA ALA A 86 2.09 -15.59 4.84
C ALA A 86 3.00 -14.50 4.26
N SER A 87 2.57 -13.78 3.21
CA SER A 87 3.38 -12.77 2.54
C SER A 87 3.33 -11.40 3.23
N PHE A 88 2.14 -10.97 3.68
CA PHE A 88 1.92 -9.62 4.17
C PHE A 88 1.45 -9.52 5.62
N GLY A 89 1.22 -10.65 6.30
CA GLY A 89 0.71 -10.69 7.67
C GLY A 89 -0.76 -10.26 7.81
N MET A 90 -1.49 -10.08 6.69
CA MET A 90 -2.87 -9.59 6.69
C MET A 90 -3.77 -10.37 5.72
N GLY A 91 -5.09 -10.19 5.83
CA GLY A 91 -6.04 -10.80 4.90
C GLY A 91 -6.16 -10.04 3.58
N PRO A 92 -6.69 -10.69 2.52
CA PRO A 92 -6.78 -10.12 1.18
C PRO A 92 -7.62 -8.85 1.11
N MET A 93 -8.73 -8.77 1.83
CA MET A 93 -9.57 -7.57 1.83
C MET A 93 -8.90 -6.38 2.51
N THR A 94 -8.05 -6.64 3.52
CA THR A 94 -7.22 -5.61 4.15
C THR A 94 -6.14 -5.12 3.19
N LEU A 95 -5.48 -6.04 2.49
CA LEU A 95 -4.48 -5.70 1.47
C LEU A 95 -5.10 -4.84 0.36
N LEU A 96 -6.23 -5.24 -0.22
CA LEU A 96 -6.92 -4.46 -1.25
C LEU A 96 -7.36 -3.08 -0.75
N LYS A 97 -7.81 -2.97 0.51
CA LYS A 97 -8.11 -1.68 1.12
C LYS A 97 -6.87 -0.79 1.22
N GLN A 98 -5.73 -1.35 1.59
CA GLN A 98 -4.48 -0.59 1.69
C GLN A 98 -3.94 -0.15 0.33
N ILE A 99 -4.03 -1.01 -0.70
CA ILE A 99 -3.72 -0.64 -2.08
C ILE A 99 -4.56 0.58 -2.49
N ARG A 100 -5.85 0.55 -2.22
CA ARG A 100 -6.78 1.63 -2.54
C ARG A 100 -6.49 2.92 -1.78
N LEU A 101 -6.09 2.83 -0.50
CA LEU A 101 -5.63 3.98 0.28
C LEU A 101 -4.34 4.58 -0.31
N GLY A 102 -3.41 3.74 -0.80
CA GLY A 102 -2.20 4.19 -1.50
C GLY A 102 -2.53 4.97 -2.78
N GLN A 103 -3.50 4.49 -3.55
CA GLN A 103 -3.99 5.20 -4.75
C GLN A 103 -4.61 6.56 -4.42
N VAL A 104 -5.39 6.64 -3.33
CA VAL A 104 -5.91 7.92 -2.81
C VAL A 104 -4.75 8.86 -2.47
N GLN A 105 -3.76 8.38 -1.72
CA GLN A 105 -2.60 9.18 -1.34
C GLN A 105 -1.84 9.70 -2.58
N ALA A 106 -1.62 8.84 -3.57
CA ALA A 106 -0.96 9.24 -4.82
C ALA A 106 -1.70 10.36 -5.56
N VAL A 107 -3.04 10.36 -5.54
CA VAL A 107 -3.84 11.47 -6.09
C VAL A 107 -3.73 12.71 -5.22
N LEU A 108 -3.83 12.59 -3.89
CA LEU A 108 -3.72 13.73 -2.96
C LEU A 108 -2.35 14.41 -3.01
N LEU A 109 -1.29 13.68 -3.32
CA LEU A 109 0.08 14.21 -3.48
C LEU A 109 0.33 14.88 -4.84
N ASN A 110 -0.55 14.70 -5.82
CA ASN A 110 -0.34 15.19 -7.18
C ASN A 110 -1.45 16.18 -7.60
N PRO A 111 -1.22 17.50 -7.49
CA PRO A 111 -2.21 18.51 -7.86
C PRO A 111 -2.65 18.45 -9.33
N GLN A 112 -1.75 18.10 -10.24
CA GLN A 112 -2.05 17.98 -11.67
C GLN A 112 -3.01 16.82 -11.92
N ARG A 113 -2.81 15.69 -11.23
CA ARG A 113 -3.70 14.53 -11.29
C ARG A 113 -5.07 14.83 -10.69
N GLN A 114 -5.12 15.57 -9.57
CA GLN A 114 -6.39 16.04 -8.99
C GLN A 114 -7.16 16.90 -9.99
N ALA A 115 -6.48 17.86 -10.63
CA ALA A 115 -7.09 18.75 -11.62
C ALA A 115 -7.58 17.98 -12.85
N SER A 116 -6.80 17.03 -13.38
CA SER A 116 -7.20 16.21 -14.54
C SER A 116 -8.40 15.30 -14.24
N MET A 117 -8.58 14.88 -13.00
CA MET A 117 -9.70 14.06 -12.53
C MET A 117 -10.90 14.91 -12.04
N GLY A 118 -10.78 16.24 -11.99
CA GLY A 118 -11.80 17.14 -11.50
C GLY A 118 -12.02 17.10 -9.98
N PHE A 119 -11.05 16.62 -9.20
CA PHE A 119 -11.18 16.50 -7.75
C PHE A 119 -10.67 17.74 -7.04
N ILE A 120 -11.56 18.37 -6.24
CA ILE A 120 -11.25 19.57 -5.47
C ILE A 120 -11.11 19.24 -3.96
N THR A 121 -11.67 18.12 -3.51
CA THR A 121 -11.74 17.78 -2.09
C THR A 121 -11.26 16.36 -1.81
N VAL A 122 -10.71 16.14 -0.59
CA VAL A 122 -10.39 14.83 -0.06
C VAL A 122 -11.58 13.87 -0.17
N GLN A 123 -12.79 14.36 0.12
CA GLN A 123 -14.01 13.53 0.06
C GLN A 123 -14.31 13.07 -1.37
N ALA A 124 -14.14 13.92 -2.37
CA ALA A 124 -14.35 13.53 -3.77
C ALA A 124 -13.37 12.42 -4.18
N VAL A 125 -12.09 12.57 -3.82
CA VAL A 125 -11.08 11.53 -4.06
C VAL A 125 -11.46 10.22 -3.34
N ALA A 126 -11.75 10.28 -2.04
CA ALA A 126 -12.10 9.09 -1.27
C ALA A 126 -13.33 8.36 -1.84
N THR A 127 -14.37 9.10 -2.21
CA THR A 127 -15.59 8.53 -2.81
C THR A 127 -15.30 7.87 -4.17
N HIS A 128 -14.48 8.50 -5.01
CA HIS A 128 -14.06 7.91 -6.29
C HIS A 128 -13.39 6.54 -6.09
N PHE A 129 -12.56 6.42 -5.06
CA PHE A 129 -11.90 5.15 -4.72
C PHE A 129 -12.76 4.21 -3.85
N GLY A 130 -14.08 4.41 -3.78
CA GLY A 130 -15.04 3.52 -3.15
C GLY A 130 -15.10 3.59 -1.62
N PHE A 131 -14.60 4.67 -1.02
CA PHE A 131 -14.76 4.92 0.42
C PHE A 131 -16.04 5.70 0.69
N SER A 132 -17.08 5.00 1.13
CA SER A 132 -18.40 5.60 1.42
C SER A 132 -18.46 6.30 2.78
N SER A 133 -17.71 5.80 3.77
CA SER A 133 -17.71 6.36 5.12
C SER A 133 -16.50 7.26 5.36
N ARG A 134 -16.75 8.57 5.50
CA ARG A 134 -15.72 9.58 5.76
C ARG A 134 -14.89 9.29 7.03
N ASN A 135 -15.56 8.89 8.11
CA ASN A 135 -14.90 8.66 9.39
C ASN A 135 -14.01 7.40 9.35
N HIS A 136 -14.51 6.32 8.76
CA HIS A 136 -13.72 5.10 8.60
C HIS A 136 -12.53 5.32 7.67
N PHE A 137 -12.74 6.02 6.55
CA PHE A 137 -11.67 6.39 5.64
C PHE A 137 -10.57 7.21 6.33
N ALA A 138 -10.93 8.29 7.03
CA ALA A 138 -9.96 9.16 7.69
C ALA A 138 -9.15 8.42 8.76
N ARG A 139 -9.82 7.54 9.54
CA ARG A 139 -9.16 6.68 10.52
C ARG A 139 -8.19 5.71 9.87
N ASP A 140 -8.64 4.98 8.85
CA ASP A 140 -7.85 3.96 8.17
C ASP A 140 -6.66 4.61 7.44
N TYR A 141 -6.85 5.79 6.85
CA TYR A 141 -5.80 6.58 6.21
C TYR A 141 -4.73 7.01 7.22
N ARG A 142 -5.15 7.61 8.36
CA ARG A 142 -4.21 8.02 9.42
C ARG A 142 -3.46 6.84 10.01
N GLN A 143 -4.12 5.71 10.20
CA GLN A 143 -3.47 4.48 10.68
C GLN A 143 -2.39 3.99 9.72
N LEU A 144 -2.60 4.17 8.42
CA LEU A 144 -1.69 3.70 7.38
C LEU A 144 -0.52 4.64 7.14
N PHE A 145 -0.77 5.95 7.08
CA PHE A 145 0.20 6.96 6.65
C PHE A 145 0.72 7.85 7.77
N GLY A 146 0.17 7.74 8.99
CA GLY A 146 0.56 8.57 10.14
C GLY A 146 0.05 10.01 10.10
N GLU A 147 -0.65 10.41 9.04
CA GLU A 147 -1.18 11.76 8.85
C GLU A 147 -2.64 11.73 8.37
N ALA A 148 -3.36 12.84 8.51
CA ALA A 148 -4.71 12.93 7.98
C ALA A 148 -4.69 13.19 6.45
N PRO A 149 -5.73 12.73 5.70
CA PRO A 149 -5.81 12.97 4.26
C PRO A 149 -5.78 14.46 3.88
N SER A 150 -6.32 15.33 4.75
CA SER A 150 -6.28 16.79 4.56
C SER A 150 -4.87 17.36 4.72
N GLU A 151 -4.05 16.80 5.59
CA GLU A 151 -2.65 17.19 5.78
C GLU A 151 -1.82 16.81 4.55
N THR A 152 -2.04 15.62 3.99
CA THR A 152 -1.44 15.20 2.71
C THR A 152 -1.80 16.18 1.59
N LEU A 153 -3.08 16.55 1.47
CA LEU A 153 -3.55 17.49 0.45
C LEU A 153 -2.92 18.87 0.61
N GLN A 154 -2.88 19.41 1.84
CA GLN A 154 -2.26 20.71 2.12
C GLN A 154 -0.77 20.73 1.79
N ARG A 155 -0.05 19.67 2.12
CA ARG A 155 1.37 19.55 1.80
C ARG A 155 1.64 19.56 0.29
N SER A 156 0.78 18.96 -0.50
CA SER A 156 0.89 18.96 -1.96
C SER A 156 0.59 20.31 -2.59
N ALA A 157 -0.26 21.12 -1.96
CA ALA A 157 -0.63 22.46 -2.42
C ALA A 157 0.44 23.52 -2.11
N THR A 158 1.40 23.22 -1.23
CA THR A 158 2.49 24.16 -0.86
C THR A 158 3.79 23.73 -1.55
N PRO A 159 4.18 24.32 -2.69
CA PRO A 159 5.44 24.01 -3.34
C PRO A 159 6.57 24.62 -2.51
N GLY A 160 7.37 23.81 -1.81
CA GLY A 160 8.70 24.25 -1.40
C GLY A 160 9.12 24.13 0.05
N ILE A 161 8.51 23.28 0.90
CA ILE A 161 9.13 22.91 2.16
C ILE A 161 9.32 21.40 2.21
N ARG A 162 10.48 20.94 1.75
CA ARG A 162 10.95 19.58 2.04
C ARG A 162 11.29 19.54 3.54
N SER A 163 10.34 19.14 4.37
CA SER A 163 10.66 18.75 5.74
C SER A 163 11.46 17.45 5.69
N HIS A 164 12.77 17.54 5.86
CA HIS A 164 13.60 16.38 6.19
C HIS A 164 13.03 15.74 7.46
N PRO A 165 12.94 14.39 7.53
CA PRO A 165 12.67 13.74 8.78
C PRO A 165 13.78 14.12 9.76
N VAL A 166 13.38 14.73 10.89
CA VAL A 166 14.28 15.07 11.99
C VAL A 166 14.87 13.77 12.51
N SER A 167 16.15 13.56 12.18
CA SER A 167 16.96 12.51 12.79
C SER A 167 16.93 12.73 14.30
N VAL A 168 16.36 11.75 15.02
CA VAL A 168 16.42 11.74 16.50
C VAL A 168 17.89 11.58 16.87
N ALA A 169 18.55 12.68 17.17
CA ALA A 169 19.90 12.71 17.67
C ALA A 169 19.93 11.97 19.01
N HIS A 170 20.58 10.84 19.02
CA HIS A 170 20.96 10.10 20.20
C HIS A 170 21.85 10.99 21.08
N ARG A 171 21.33 11.39 22.23
CA ARG A 171 22.04 12.23 23.22
C ARG A 171 22.94 11.30 24.04
N PRO A 172 24.27 11.43 24.00
CA PRO A 172 25.14 10.64 24.87
C PRO A 172 25.03 11.19 26.31
N GLN A 173 24.68 10.30 27.24
CA GLN A 173 24.80 10.59 28.68
C GLN A 173 26.28 10.71 29.04
N MET A 174 26.71 11.91 29.41
CA MET A 174 27.97 12.13 30.08
C MET A 174 27.83 11.64 31.51
N ALA A 175 28.60 10.61 31.85
CA ALA A 175 28.82 10.16 33.20
C ALA A 175 29.67 11.25 33.93
N MET A 176 29.11 11.86 34.99
CA MET A 176 29.87 12.64 35.95
C MET A 176 30.60 11.69 36.87
N ALA A 177 31.91 11.64 36.76
CA ALA A 177 32.79 11.10 37.78
C ALA A 177 32.90 12.13 38.91
N ARG A 178 32.60 11.66 40.14
CA ARG A 178 32.88 12.40 41.36
C ARG A 178 34.36 12.26 41.76
N ARG A 179 34.94 13.36 42.11
CA ARG A 179 35.92 13.49 43.22
C ARG A 179 35.42 14.54 44.16
#